data_f85d72ad94a3cdd35432701a884232ec
#
_entry.id   f85d72ad94a3cdd35432701a884232ec
#
_cell.length_a   1.000
_cell.length_b   1.000
_cell.length_c   1.000
_cell.angle_alpha   90.00
_cell.angle_beta   90.00
_cell.angle_gamma   90.00
#
_symmetry.space_group_name_H-M   'P 1'
#
loop_
_entity.id
_entity.type
_entity.pdbx_description
1 polymer ?
#
loop_
_entity_poly.entity_id
_entity_poly.type
_entity_poly.pdbx_seq_one_letter_code
_entity_poly.pdbx_strand_id
1 'polypeptide(L)'
;MRWRLSAPERAALDAIVAAAGSAYAPAGRTPLHFARGKLRHDPVFRAIVARGLIPDGTRLVDLGCGQGVLPAFLVAARAGYELGEWPTAWPPPPRLAAAFGVDLRRGAIAAARVALGARATFEVGDVRDAVIPTCDVVVILDVLHYVPVPDQDRVLARCAAALAPGSRLLLRVGDADAGPRAAITRLSDQAITLLRGAWPRLYTRGLKAWIAAVERAGFGVEAVPMSAGTPFANVLLVARRGA
;
A
#
# COMPACT_ATOMS: atom_id res chain seq x y z
N MET A 1 -7.39 5.71 -18.68
CA MET A 1 -8.77 5.49 -18.20
C MET A 1 -9.04 6.47 -17.04
N ARG A 2 -9.92 7.46 -17.22
CA ARG A 2 -10.30 8.37 -16.11
C ARG A 2 -11.33 7.62 -15.26
N TRP A 3 -10.96 7.23 -14.07
CA TRP A 3 -11.84 6.61 -13.08
C TRP A 3 -12.79 7.70 -12.52
N ARG A 4 -13.88 7.97 -13.21
CA ARG A 4 -14.96 8.78 -12.65
C ARG A 4 -15.80 7.87 -11.76
N LEU A 5 -15.80 8.13 -10.46
CA LEU A 5 -16.70 7.46 -9.53
C LEU A 5 -18.14 7.86 -9.81
N SER A 6 -19.04 6.88 -9.80
CA SER A 6 -20.49 7.11 -9.65
C SER A 6 -20.80 7.72 -8.26
N ALA A 7 -22.00 8.24 -8.08
CA ALA A 7 -22.42 8.79 -6.80
C ALA A 7 -22.38 7.75 -5.66
N PRO A 8 -22.87 6.50 -5.84
CA PRO A 8 -22.77 5.45 -4.82
C PRO A 8 -21.30 5.08 -4.47
N GLU A 9 -20.43 4.95 -5.47
CA GLU A 9 -19.01 4.64 -5.23
C GLU A 9 -18.30 5.75 -4.44
N ARG A 10 -18.65 7.01 -4.70
CA ARG A 10 -18.08 8.14 -3.98
C ARG A 10 -18.56 8.16 -2.53
N ALA A 11 -19.88 7.98 -2.31
CA ALA A 11 -20.47 7.94 -0.98
C ALA A 11 -19.85 6.81 -0.13
N ALA A 12 -19.72 5.59 -0.69
CA ALA A 12 -19.08 4.47 -0.02
C ALA A 12 -17.62 4.76 0.33
N LEU A 13 -16.85 5.32 -0.62
CA LEU A 13 -15.45 5.67 -0.38
C LEU A 13 -15.31 6.73 0.73
N ASP A 14 -16.16 7.76 0.73
CA ASP A 14 -16.15 8.81 1.76
C ASP A 14 -16.48 8.24 3.13
N ALA A 15 -17.46 7.32 3.24
CA ALA A 15 -17.80 6.62 4.48
C ALA A 15 -16.63 5.76 4.99
N ILE A 16 -16.02 4.97 4.12
CA ILE A 16 -14.85 4.14 4.46
C ILE A 16 -13.68 5.01 4.94
N VAL A 17 -13.39 6.11 4.24
CA VAL A 17 -12.31 7.04 4.61
C VAL A 17 -12.59 7.69 5.96
N ALA A 18 -13.84 8.06 6.23
CA ALA A 18 -14.25 8.62 7.51
C ALA A 18 -14.08 7.60 8.65
N ALA A 19 -14.57 6.38 8.46
CA ALA A 19 -14.48 5.29 9.44
C ALA A 19 -13.02 4.88 9.72
N ALA A 20 -12.25 4.59 8.68
CA ALA A 20 -10.83 4.24 8.80
C ALA A 20 -10.02 5.37 9.45
N GLY A 21 -10.28 6.63 9.05
CA GLY A 21 -9.62 7.79 9.62
C GLY A 21 -9.93 7.98 11.10
N SER A 22 -11.19 7.81 11.51
CA SER A 22 -11.61 8.01 12.91
C SER A 22 -10.95 7.04 13.89
N ALA A 23 -10.53 5.86 13.44
CA ALA A 23 -9.79 4.91 14.25
C ALA A 23 -8.47 5.48 14.82
N TYR A 24 -7.91 6.52 14.17
CA TYR A 24 -6.68 7.20 14.62
C TYR A 24 -6.92 8.32 15.62
N ALA A 25 -8.17 8.67 15.95
CA ALA A 25 -8.45 9.76 16.89
C ALA A 25 -7.76 9.58 18.25
N PRO A 26 -7.73 8.37 18.86
CA PRO A 26 -7.01 8.16 20.12
C PRO A 26 -5.48 8.26 20.00
N ALA A 27 -4.91 8.09 18.78
CA ALA A 27 -3.49 8.26 18.52
C ALA A 27 -3.07 9.74 18.35
N GLY A 28 -4.04 10.66 18.33
CA GLY A 28 -3.81 12.10 18.24
C GLY A 28 -4.14 12.73 16.88
N ARG A 29 -4.08 14.06 16.83
CA ARG A 29 -4.51 14.83 15.64
C ARG A 29 -3.65 14.56 14.40
N THR A 30 -2.33 14.46 14.58
CA THR A 30 -1.42 14.23 13.42
C THR A 30 -1.67 12.89 12.72
N PRO A 31 -1.72 11.73 13.42
CA PRO A 31 -2.09 10.46 12.81
C PRO A 31 -3.47 10.47 12.15
N LEU A 32 -4.46 11.10 12.80
CA LEU A 32 -5.82 11.24 12.26
C LEU A 32 -5.84 11.99 10.93
N HIS A 33 -5.23 13.18 10.88
CA HIS A 33 -5.21 14.00 9.67
C HIS A 33 -4.41 13.33 8.54
N PHE A 34 -3.28 12.70 8.88
CA PHE A 34 -2.50 11.95 7.90
C PHE A 34 -3.31 10.79 7.30
N ALA A 35 -3.97 9.96 8.11
CA ALA A 35 -4.77 8.84 7.63
C ALA A 35 -5.89 9.31 6.69
N ARG A 36 -6.66 10.32 7.11
CA ARG A 36 -7.74 10.91 6.29
C ARG A 36 -7.21 11.48 4.97
N GLY A 37 -6.13 12.24 5.02
CA GLY A 37 -5.51 12.84 3.82
C GLY A 37 -4.99 11.77 2.86
N LYS A 38 -4.25 10.79 3.38
CA LYS A 38 -3.71 9.68 2.57
C LYS A 38 -4.82 8.88 1.91
N LEU A 39 -5.85 8.47 2.65
CA LEU A 39 -6.96 7.69 2.13
C LEU A 39 -7.81 8.45 1.10
N ARG A 40 -8.03 9.75 1.31
CA ARG A 40 -8.85 10.58 0.43
C ARG A 40 -8.18 10.87 -0.92
N HIS A 41 -6.86 11.12 -0.90
CA HIS A 41 -6.16 11.65 -2.08
C HIS A 41 -5.34 10.61 -2.83
N ASP A 42 -5.12 9.43 -2.24
CA ASP A 42 -4.32 8.39 -2.86
C ASP A 42 -5.20 7.35 -3.57
N PRO A 43 -5.12 7.24 -4.91
CA PRO A 43 -6.00 6.36 -5.67
C PRO A 43 -5.76 4.87 -5.44
N VAL A 44 -4.63 4.47 -4.83
CA VAL A 44 -4.29 3.05 -4.65
C VAL A 44 -5.26 2.31 -3.76
N PHE A 45 -5.75 2.94 -2.68
CA PHE A 45 -6.68 2.30 -1.75
C PHE A 45 -8.00 1.94 -2.43
N ARG A 46 -8.56 2.89 -3.19
CA ARG A 46 -9.74 2.63 -4.01
C ARG A 46 -9.48 1.54 -5.06
N ALA A 47 -8.33 1.59 -5.75
CA ALA A 47 -8.00 0.61 -6.77
C ALA A 47 -7.91 -0.81 -6.19
N ILE A 48 -7.40 -0.96 -4.97
CA ILE A 48 -7.29 -2.25 -4.28
C ILE A 48 -8.69 -2.87 -4.07
N VAL A 49 -9.66 -2.11 -3.54
CA VAL A 49 -11.00 -2.65 -3.26
C VAL A 49 -11.85 -2.75 -4.52
N ALA A 50 -11.87 -1.73 -5.38
CA ALA A 50 -12.69 -1.73 -6.60
C ALA A 50 -12.28 -2.80 -7.61
N ARG A 51 -11.04 -3.29 -7.56
CA ARG A 51 -10.53 -4.37 -8.42
C ARG A 51 -10.40 -5.72 -7.72
N GLY A 52 -10.74 -5.82 -6.43
CA GLY A 52 -10.60 -7.06 -5.65
C GLY A 52 -9.16 -7.59 -5.65
N LEU A 53 -8.18 -6.69 -5.47
CA LEU A 53 -6.77 -7.09 -5.56
C LEU A 53 -6.32 -7.94 -4.37
N ILE A 54 -7.01 -7.87 -3.25
CA ILE A 54 -6.78 -8.68 -2.04
C ILE A 54 -7.96 -9.65 -1.90
N PRO A 55 -7.76 -10.97 -2.00
CA PRO A 55 -8.80 -11.98 -1.85
C PRO A 55 -9.39 -12.03 -0.43
N ASP A 56 -10.60 -12.61 -0.30
CA ASP A 56 -11.18 -12.93 1.01
C ASP A 56 -10.35 -13.98 1.75
N GLY A 57 -10.34 -13.95 3.09
CA GLY A 57 -9.55 -14.87 3.90
C GLY A 57 -8.04 -14.64 3.87
N THR A 58 -7.56 -13.52 3.32
CA THR A 58 -6.13 -13.23 3.14
C THR A 58 -5.39 -13.03 4.46
N ARG A 59 -4.22 -13.65 4.57
CA ARG A 59 -3.14 -13.26 5.49
C ARG A 59 -2.29 -12.19 4.79
N LEU A 60 -2.43 -10.95 5.23
CA LEU A 60 -1.81 -9.76 4.63
C LEU A 60 -0.51 -9.40 5.32
N VAL A 61 0.55 -9.15 4.56
CA VAL A 61 1.78 -8.51 5.03
C VAL A 61 1.96 -7.17 4.34
N ASP A 62 2.13 -6.10 5.11
CA ASP A 62 2.33 -4.72 4.63
C ASP A 62 3.74 -4.25 5.02
N LEU A 63 4.67 -4.30 4.06
CA LEU A 63 6.07 -3.91 4.26
C LEU A 63 6.24 -2.40 4.01
N GLY A 64 6.61 -1.68 5.07
CA GLY A 64 6.61 -0.22 5.11
C GLY A 64 5.20 0.34 5.36
N CYS A 65 4.45 -0.31 6.24
CA CYS A 65 3.03 -0.05 6.50
C CYS A 65 2.71 1.35 7.02
N GLY A 66 3.73 2.12 7.42
CA GLY A 66 3.51 3.39 8.07
C GLY A 66 2.72 3.23 9.35
N GLN A 67 1.64 3.99 9.46
CA GLN A 67 0.70 3.86 10.59
C GLN A 67 -0.45 2.86 10.32
N GLY A 68 -0.25 1.87 9.43
CA GLY A 68 -1.24 0.82 9.15
C GLY A 68 -2.49 1.30 8.43
N VAL A 69 -2.34 2.28 7.51
CA VAL A 69 -3.49 2.89 6.83
C VAL A 69 -4.22 1.90 5.92
N LEU A 70 -3.48 1.00 5.25
CA LEU A 70 -4.10 -0.01 4.39
C LEU A 70 -4.95 -1.03 5.17
N PRO A 71 -4.45 -1.72 6.19
CA PRO A 71 -5.31 -2.62 6.96
C PRO A 71 -6.48 -1.90 7.65
N ALA A 72 -6.32 -0.64 8.12
CA ALA A 72 -7.42 0.14 8.66
C ALA A 72 -8.51 0.42 7.61
N PHE A 73 -8.11 0.75 6.38
CA PHE A 73 -9.02 0.95 5.25
C PHE A 73 -9.79 -0.34 4.90
N LEU A 74 -9.10 -1.49 4.86
CA LEU A 74 -9.73 -2.78 4.54
C LEU A 74 -10.73 -3.22 5.62
N VAL A 75 -10.41 -2.99 6.90
CA VAL A 75 -11.33 -3.24 8.03
C VAL A 75 -12.58 -2.37 7.91
N ALA A 76 -12.43 -1.07 7.63
CA ALA A 76 -13.56 -0.16 7.44
C ALA A 76 -14.38 -0.51 6.19
N ALA A 77 -13.74 -0.89 5.10
CA ALA A 77 -14.40 -1.35 3.89
C ALA A 77 -15.26 -2.60 4.15
N ARG A 78 -14.73 -3.55 4.91
CA ARG A 78 -15.47 -4.77 5.29
C ARG A 78 -16.68 -4.45 6.16
N ALA A 79 -16.54 -3.57 7.12
CA ALA A 79 -17.64 -3.13 7.97
C ALA A 79 -18.76 -2.44 7.15
N GLY A 80 -18.40 -1.54 6.22
CA GLY A 80 -19.39 -0.91 5.31
C GLY A 80 -20.11 -1.92 4.43
N TYR A 81 -19.41 -2.93 3.93
CA TYR A 81 -20.04 -4.02 3.18
C TYR A 81 -21.04 -4.81 4.01
N GLU A 82 -20.72 -5.14 5.26
CA GLU A 82 -21.58 -5.89 6.18
C GLU A 82 -22.83 -5.07 6.60
N LEU A 83 -22.76 -3.75 6.52
CA LEU A 83 -23.89 -2.83 6.72
C LEU A 83 -24.74 -2.62 5.45
N GLY A 84 -24.36 -3.21 4.31
CA GLY A 84 -25.05 -3.01 3.03
C GLY A 84 -24.70 -1.68 2.32
N GLU A 85 -23.71 -0.95 2.81
CA GLU A 85 -23.24 0.34 2.27
C GLU A 85 -22.12 0.16 1.21
N TRP A 86 -22.25 -0.85 0.36
CA TRP A 86 -21.22 -1.22 -0.60
C TRP A 86 -21.70 -1.07 -2.04
N PRO A 87 -20.90 -0.48 -2.97
CA PRO A 87 -21.30 -0.35 -4.35
C PRO A 87 -21.39 -1.72 -5.03
N THR A 88 -22.49 -1.98 -5.72
CA THR A 88 -22.71 -3.24 -6.46
C THR A 88 -21.71 -3.47 -7.58
N ALA A 89 -21.08 -2.39 -8.07
CA ALA A 89 -20.04 -2.45 -9.10
C ALA A 89 -18.67 -2.95 -8.58
N TRP A 90 -18.47 -2.99 -7.26
CA TRP A 90 -17.22 -3.44 -6.65
C TRP A 90 -17.37 -4.87 -6.11
N PRO A 91 -16.33 -5.70 -6.25
CA PRO A 91 -16.33 -6.99 -5.59
C PRO A 91 -16.38 -6.82 -4.08
N PRO A 92 -16.88 -7.82 -3.32
CA PRO A 92 -16.85 -7.77 -1.86
C PRO A 92 -15.44 -7.49 -1.34
N PRO A 93 -15.27 -6.60 -0.34
CA PRO A 93 -13.97 -6.33 0.25
C PRO A 93 -13.50 -7.52 1.10
N PRO A 94 -12.20 -7.75 1.24
CA PRO A 94 -11.69 -8.92 1.94
C PRO A 94 -12.02 -8.87 3.43
N ARG A 95 -12.35 -10.02 4.01
CA ARG A 95 -12.16 -10.30 5.42
C ARG A 95 -10.72 -10.78 5.58
N LEU A 96 -9.90 -10.06 6.33
CA LEU A 96 -8.52 -10.47 6.57
C LEU A 96 -8.50 -11.61 7.63
N ALA A 97 -7.84 -12.73 7.31
CA ALA A 97 -7.58 -13.78 8.30
C ALA A 97 -6.51 -13.32 9.30
N ALA A 98 -5.52 -12.56 8.82
CA ALA A 98 -4.51 -11.90 9.63
C ALA A 98 -3.97 -10.67 8.89
N ALA A 99 -3.46 -9.68 9.62
CA ALA A 99 -2.70 -8.57 9.06
C ALA A 99 -1.43 -8.34 9.89
N PHE A 100 -0.30 -8.23 9.21
CA PHE A 100 0.99 -7.94 9.81
C PHE A 100 1.63 -6.77 9.07
N GLY A 101 2.19 -5.82 9.82
CA GLY A 101 2.83 -4.64 9.23
C GLY A 101 4.19 -4.33 9.85
N VAL A 102 5.13 -3.87 9.04
CA VAL A 102 6.47 -3.45 9.47
C VAL A 102 6.75 -2.04 8.96
N ASP A 103 7.31 -1.19 9.81
CA ASP A 103 7.82 0.15 9.44
C ASP A 103 8.97 0.55 10.37
N LEU A 104 9.95 1.28 9.84
CA LEU A 104 11.08 1.81 10.62
C LEU A 104 10.67 2.81 11.71
N ARG A 105 9.57 3.51 11.51
CA ARG A 105 9.15 4.65 12.33
C ARG A 105 8.34 4.19 13.54
N ARG A 106 8.96 4.20 14.73
CA ARG A 106 8.34 3.83 16.01
C ARG A 106 7.01 4.56 16.25
N GLY A 107 6.94 5.86 15.97
CA GLY A 107 5.71 6.65 16.16
C GLY A 107 4.58 6.25 15.20
N ALA A 108 4.91 5.84 13.97
CA ALA A 108 3.92 5.32 13.03
C ALA A 108 3.35 3.97 13.49
N ILE A 109 4.22 3.07 13.95
CA ILE A 109 3.82 1.77 14.52
C ILE A 109 2.96 1.95 15.78
N ALA A 110 3.32 2.90 16.65
CA ALA A 110 2.50 3.21 17.83
C ALA A 110 1.08 3.65 17.42
N ALA A 111 0.95 4.54 16.42
CA ALA A 111 -0.34 4.97 15.90
C ALA A 111 -1.12 3.81 15.24
N ALA A 112 -0.45 2.91 14.51
CA ALA A 112 -1.06 1.73 13.92
C ALA A 112 -1.66 0.79 14.97
N ARG A 113 -0.91 0.54 16.05
CA ARG A 113 -1.36 -0.30 17.18
C ARG A 113 -2.58 0.30 17.88
N VAL A 114 -2.60 1.62 18.07
CA VAL A 114 -3.76 2.32 18.66
C VAL A 114 -4.99 2.21 17.76
N ALA A 115 -4.83 2.43 16.45
CA ALA A 115 -5.94 2.44 15.50
C ALA A 115 -6.56 1.05 15.26
N LEU A 116 -5.75 0.00 15.26
CA LEU A 116 -6.18 -1.33 14.86
C LEU A 116 -6.31 -2.31 16.03
N GLY A 117 -5.64 -2.08 17.15
CA GLY A 117 -5.70 -2.98 18.31
C GLY A 117 -5.36 -4.42 17.91
N ALA A 118 -6.20 -5.36 18.31
CA ALA A 118 -6.02 -6.79 18.03
C ALA A 118 -6.31 -7.19 16.57
N ARG A 119 -6.77 -6.27 15.71
CA ARG A 119 -7.11 -6.57 14.30
C ARG A 119 -5.89 -6.74 13.41
N ALA A 120 -4.71 -6.29 13.86
CA ALA A 120 -3.46 -6.42 13.13
C ALA A 120 -2.26 -6.39 14.08
N THR A 121 -1.17 -7.04 13.70
CA THR A 121 0.10 -7.03 14.42
C THR A 121 1.08 -6.10 13.71
N PHE A 122 1.83 -5.31 14.48
CA PHE A 122 2.78 -4.34 13.93
C PHE A 122 4.13 -4.42 14.63
N GLU A 123 5.20 -4.37 13.84
CA GLU A 123 6.58 -4.38 14.33
C GLU A 123 7.38 -3.19 13.81
N VAL A 124 8.29 -2.70 14.66
CA VAL A 124 9.30 -1.72 14.22
C VAL A 124 10.45 -2.49 13.62
N GLY A 125 10.71 -2.29 12.34
CA GLY A 125 11.77 -3.01 11.64
C GLY A 125 12.07 -2.42 10.26
N ASP A 126 13.21 -2.83 9.72
CA ASP A 126 13.61 -2.50 8.35
C ASP A 126 13.04 -3.56 7.39
N VAL A 127 12.42 -3.12 6.30
CA VAL A 127 11.88 -4.02 5.27
C VAL A 127 12.96 -4.91 4.63
N ARG A 128 14.23 -4.50 4.72
CA ARG A 128 15.37 -5.27 4.22
C ARG A 128 15.60 -6.56 5.00
N ASP A 129 15.32 -6.55 6.31
CA ASP A 129 15.69 -7.63 7.23
C ASP A 129 14.49 -8.21 8.00
N ALA A 130 13.34 -7.50 8.00
CA ALA A 130 12.13 -7.93 8.72
C ALA A 130 11.68 -9.33 8.31
N VAL A 131 11.28 -10.14 9.28
CA VAL A 131 10.70 -11.46 9.01
C VAL A 131 9.37 -11.27 8.27
N ILE A 132 9.21 -11.97 7.14
CA ILE A 132 7.95 -12.02 6.40
C ILE A 132 7.26 -13.33 6.82
N PRO A 133 6.19 -13.27 7.63
CA PRO A 133 5.46 -14.47 8.01
C PRO A 133 4.75 -15.09 6.80
N THR A 134 4.36 -16.34 6.90
CA THR A 134 3.56 -17.02 5.87
C THR A 134 2.30 -16.20 5.56
N CYS A 135 2.14 -15.84 4.31
CA CYS A 135 1.11 -14.92 3.85
C CYS A 135 0.59 -15.26 2.45
N ASP A 136 -0.52 -14.68 2.10
CA ASP A 136 -1.18 -14.85 0.81
C ASP A 136 -1.02 -13.60 -0.08
N VAL A 137 -0.84 -12.44 0.56
CA VAL A 137 -0.58 -11.17 -0.13
C VAL A 137 0.47 -10.38 0.63
N VAL A 138 1.51 -9.95 -0.10
CA VAL A 138 2.45 -8.92 0.37
C VAL A 138 2.12 -7.60 -0.33
N VAL A 139 2.10 -6.51 0.44
CA VAL A 139 1.91 -5.16 -0.07
C VAL A 139 3.12 -4.29 0.26
N ILE A 140 3.59 -3.52 -0.72
CA ILE A 140 4.68 -2.55 -0.56
C ILE A 140 4.28 -1.27 -1.29
N LEU A 141 3.87 -0.23 -0.57
CA LEU A 141 3.40 1.02 -1.17
C LEU A 141 4.36 2.17 -0.85
N ASP A 142 5.05 2.69 -1.87
CA ASP A 142 5.95 3.85 -1.79
C ASP A 142 7.12 3.65 -0.80
N VAL A 143 7.75 2.49 -0.80
CA VAL A 143 8.82 2.15 0.14
C VAL A 143 10.15 1.89 -0.56
N LEU A 144 10.15 1.08 -1.62
CA LEU A 144 11.39 0.57 -2.17
C LEU A 144 12.32 1.65 -2.76
N HIS A 145 11.79 2.81 -3.14
CA HIS A 145 12.63 3.92 -3.60
C HIS A 145 13.52 4.54 -2.50
N TYR A 146 13.31 4.20 -1.22
CA TYR A 146 14.22 4.54 -0.13
C TYR A 146 15.30 3.49 0.12
N VAL A 147 15.21 2.35 -0.54
CA VAL A 147 16.09 1.19 -0.38
C VAL A 147 17.09 1.13 -1.53
N PRO A 148 18.39 0.91 -1.31
CA PRO A 148 19.38 0.74 -2.37
C PRO A 148 19.00 -0.35 -3.38
N VAL A 149 19.35 -0.16 -4.65
CA VAL A 149 18.93 -1.05 -5.75
C VAL A 149 19.22 -2.54 -5.49
N PRO A 150 20.42 -2.95 -5.00
CA PRO A 150 20.66 -4.36 -4.68
C PRO A 150 19.74 -4.89 -3.57
N ASP A 151 19.39 -4.04 -2.60
CA ASP A 151 18.51 -4.41 -1.50
C ASP A 151 17.06 -4.51 -1.94
N GLN A 152 16.62 -3.67 -2.91
CA GLN A 152 15.31 -3.81 -3.54
C GLN A 152 15.14 -5.22 -4.12
N ASP A 153 16.15 -5.70 -4.88
CA ASP A 153 16.10 -7.03 -5.48
C ASP A 153 16.08 -8.13 -4.40
N ARG A 154 16.82 -7.96 -3.30
CA ARG A 154 16.77 -8.89 -2.15
C ARG A 154 15.39 -8.90 -1.47
N VAL A 155 14.76 -7.74 -1.28
CA VAL A 155 13.40 -7.67 -0.71
C VAL A 155 12.42 -8.40 -1.62
N LEU A 156 12.48 -8.18 -2.94
CA LEU A 156 11.60 -8.87 -3.90
C LEU A 156 11.78 -10.40 -3.86
N ALA A 157 13.03 -10.88 -3.79
CA ALA A 157 13.33 -12.30 -3.67
C ALA A 157 12.78 -12.90 -2.36
N ARG A 158 12.88 -12.17 -1.25
CA ARG A 158 12.32 -12.57 0.05
C ARG A 158 10.79 -12.61 0.03
N CYS A 159 10.14 -11.66 -0.64
CA CYS A 159 8.69 -11.72 -0.86
C CYS A 159 8.30 -12.96 -1.67
N ALA A 160 9.07 -13.28 -2.72
CA ALA A 160 8.83 -14.46 -3.53
C ALA A 160 8.99 -15.78 -2.74
N ALA A 161 9.96 -15.83 -1.83
CA ALA A 161 10.18 -16.99 -0.97
C ALA A 161 9.07 -17.19 0.09
N ALA A 162 8.46 -16.09 0.56
CA ALA A 162 7.37 -16.13 1.55
C ALA A 162 6.00 -16.41 0.94
N LEU A 163 5.82 -16.19 -0.36
CA LEU A 163 4.55 -16.33 -1.08
C LEU A 163 4.47 -17.69 -1.79
N ALA A 164 3.41 -18.44 -1.53
CA ALA A 164 3.11 -19.66 -2.26
C ALA A 164 2.74 -19.36 -3.72
N PRO A 165 2.85 -20.35 -4.64
CA PRO A 165 2.34 -20.22 -6.01
C PRO A 165 0.89 -19.70 -6.05
N GLY A 166 0.61 -18.76 -6.95
CA GLY A 166 -0.69 -18.10 -7.07
C GLY A 166 -0.94 -16.93 -6.12
N SER A 167 -0.15 -16.78 -5.06
CA SER A 167 -0.20 -15.63 -4.14
C SER A 167 0.26 -14.32 -4.81
N ARG A 168 0.00 -13.18 -4.16
CA ARG A 168 0.18 -11.87 -4.81
C ARG A 168 1.18 -10.96 -4.08
N LEU A 169 1.92 -10.21 -4.87
CA LEU A 169 2.65 -9.03 -4.44
C LEU A 169 2.00 -7.79 -5.07
N LEU A 170 1.59 -6.83 -4.26
CA LEU A 170 1.12 -5.52 -4.69
C LEU A 170 2.24 -4.51 -4.41
N LEU A 171 2.95 -4.10 -5.45
CA LEU A 171 4.08 -3.18 -5.34
C LEU A 171 3.76 -1.86 -6.02
N ARG A 172 3.69 -0.76 -5.26
CA ARG A 172 3.60 0.58 -5.85
C ARG A 172 4.95 1.27 -5.89
N VAL A 173 5.28 1.79 -7.07
CA VAL A 173 6.54 2.47 -7.37
C VAL A 173 6.30 3.74 -8.19
N GLY A 174 7.24 4.68 -8.13
CA GLY A 174 7.34 5.76 -9.07
C GLY A 174 8.08 5.32 -10.33
N ASP A 175 7.58 5.72 -11.51
CA ASP A 175 8.27 5.51 -12.77
C ASP A 175 9.28 6.66 -13.00
N ALA A 176 10.58 6.36 -12.92
CA ALA A 176 11.63 7.34 -13.10
C ALA A 176 11.73 7.87 -14.55
N ASP A 177 11.15 7.14 -15.51
CA ASP A 177 11.20 7.47 -16.94
C ASP A 177 9.96 8.27 -17.40
N ALA A 178 9.04 8.62 -16.49
CA ALA A 178 7.79 9.31 -16.82
C ALA A 178 7.93 10.84 -17.04
N GLY A 179 9.12 11.31 -17.41
CA GLY A 179 9.38 12.70 -17.75
C GLY A 179 9.08 13.69 -16.60
N PRO A 180 8.34 14.80 -16.86
CA PRO A 180 8.08 15.83 -15.84
C PRO A 180 7.39 15.29 -14.57
N ARG A 181 6.53 14.28 -14.69
CA ARG A 181 5.85 13.64 -13.55
C ARG A 181 6.83 12.90 -12.63
N ALA A 182 7.87 12.28 -13.20
CA ALA A 182 8.93 11.65 -12.41
C ALA A 182 9.70 12.69 -11.58
N ALA A 183 9.97 13.86 -12.13
CA ALA A 183 10.61 14.95 -11.41
C ALA A 183 9.74 15.45 -10.23
N ILE A 184 8.43 15.62 -10.43
CA ILE A 184 7.49 16.03 -9.38
C ILE A 184 7.43 14.95 -8.28
N THR A 185 7.33 13.67 -8.64
CA THR A 185 7.33 12.56 -7.67
C THR A 185 8.59 12.59 -6.83
N ARG A 186 9.76 12.67 -7.47
CA ARG A 186 11.06 12.71 -6.79
C ARG A 186 11.19 13.93 -5.85
N LEU A 187 10.78 15.12 -6.29
CA LEU A 187 10.82 16.33 -5.47
C LEU A 187 9.91 16.21 -4.25
N SER A 188 8.72 15.65 -4.42
CA SER A 188 7.78 15.40 -3.32
C SER A 188 8.37 14.41 -2.29
N ASP A 189 8.95 13.30 -2.75
CA ASP A 189 9.56 12.29 -1.87
C ASP A 189 10.77 12.85 -1.13
N GLN A 190 11.58 13.70 -1.79
CA GLN A 190 12.68 14.42 -1.15
C GLN A 190 12.18 15.37 -0.07
N ALA A 191 11.15 16.17 -0.35
CA ALA A 191 10.58 17.09 0.62
C ALA A 191 10.00 16.37 1.83
N ILE A 192 9.29 15.26 1.63
CA ILE A 192 8.76 14.42 2.71
C ILE A 192 9.88 13.85 3.57
N THR A 193 10.98 13.41 2.95
CA THR A 193 12.13 12.85 3.66
C THR A 193 12.85 13.90 4.51
N LEU A 194 13.05 15.10 3.96
CA LEU A 194 13.62 16.24 4.68
C LEU A 194 12.75 16.65 5.88
N LEU A 195 11.44 16.73 5.69
CA LEU A 195 10.49 17.04 6.79
C LEU A 195 10.51 15.96 7.91
N ARG A 196 10.97 14.76 7.59
CA ARG A 196 11.16 13.65 8.56
C ARG A 196 12.55 13.67 9.23
N GLY A 197 13.37 14.67 8.94
CA GLY A 197 14.71 14.82 9.52
C GLY A 197 15.76 13.87 8.95
N ALA A 198 15.52 13.29 7.78
CA ALA A 198 16.45 12.39 7.11
C ALA A 198 16.98 13.02 5.81
N TRP A 199 18.22 12.69 5.43
CA TRP A 199 18.77 13.12 4.14
C TRP A 199 18.19 12.27 3.02
N PRO A 200 17.57 12.87 1.97
CA PRO A 200 16.85 12.12 0.95
C PRO A 200 17.82 11.45 -0.04
N ARG A 201 18.14 10.20 0.18
CA ARG A 201 18.71 9.34 -0.87
C ARG A 201 17.58 8.52 -1.47
N LEU A 202 17.25 8.80 -2.73
CA LEU A 202 16.24 8.07 -3.48
C LEU A 202 16.90 7.18 -4.54
N TYR A 203 16.48 5.92 -4.57
CA TYR A 203 16.98 4.90 -5.50
C TYR A 203 15.82 4.49 -6.42
N THR A 204 15.56 5.32 -7.43
CA THR A 204 14.45 5.13 -8.36
C THR A 204 14.86 4.29 -9.56
N ARG A 205 13.91 3.53 -10.11
CA ARG A 205 14.04 2.81 -11.38
C ARG A 205 12.94 3.28 -12.34
N GLY A 206 13.17 3.20 -13.64
CA GLY A 206 12.10 3.30 -14.63
C GLY A 206 11.17 2.08 -14.59
N LEU A 207 9.95 2.25 -15.11
CA LEU A 207 8.93 1.21 -15.05
C LEU A 207 9.38 -0.14 -15.63
N LYS A 208 10.08 -0.12 -16.79
CA LYS A 208 10.63 -1.35 -17.40
C LYS A 208 11.60 -2.07 -16.48
N ALA A 209 12.47 -1.34 -15.79
CA ALA A 209 13.42 -1.92 -14.85
C ALA A 209 12.75 -2.49 -13.60
N TRP A 210 11.65 -1.85 -13.12
CA TRP A 210 10.83 -2.41 -12.05
C TRP A 210 10.15 -3.71 -12.46
N ILE A 211 9.49 -3.75 -13.62
CA ILE A 211 8.84 -4.96 -14.16
C ILE A 211 9.88 -6.09 -14.26
N ALA A 212 11.02 -5.84 -14.90
CA ALA A 212 12.08 -6.83 -15.03
C ALA A 212 12.63 -7.34 -13.68
N ALA A 213 12.70 -6.47 -12.66
CA ALA A 213 13.14 -6.88 -11.31
C ALA A 213 12.12 -7.81 -10.64
N VAL A 214 10.82 -7.51 -10.76
CA VAL A 214 9.73 -8.33 -10.21
C VAL A 214 9.63 -9.67 -10.95
N GLU A 215 9.78 -9.67 -12.28
CA GLU A 215 9.79 -10.89 -13.10
C GLU A 215 10.99 -11.80 -12.75
N ARG A 216 12.20 -11.22 -12.58
CA ARG A 216 13.38 -11.99 -12.13
C ARG A 216 13.19 -12.62 -10.75
N ALA A 217 12.37 -12.02 -9.89
CA ALA A 217 12.03 -12.61 -8.60
C ALA A 217 10.96 -13.74 -8.71
N GLY A 218 10.49 -14.06 -9.93
CA GLY A 218 9.58 -15.18 -10.19
C GLY A 218 8.11 -14.82 -10.14
N PHE A 219 7.75 -13.59 -10.52
CA PHE A 219 6.35 -13.14 -10.61
C PHE A 219 5.97 -12.83 -12.06
N GLY A 220 4.72 -13.15 -12.43
CA GLY A 220 4.06 -12.53 -13.58
C GLY A 220 3.47 -11.17 -13.17
N VAL A 221 3.62 -10.13 -13.99
CA VAL A 221 3.33 -8.73 -13.61
C VAL A 221 2.30 -8.07 -14.53
N GLU A 222 1.29 -7.43 -13.94
CA GLU A 222 0.41 -6.45 -14.58
C GLU A 222 0.73 -5.06 -14.02
N ALA A 223 1.01 -4.08 -14.89
CA ALA A 223 1.25 -2.70 -14.49
C ALA A 223 -0.05 -1.87 -14.59
N VAL A 224 -0.47 -1.29 -13.48
CA VAL A 224 -1.69 -0.48 -13.38
C VAL A 224 -1.32 0.96 -13.08
N PRO A 225 -1.54 1.92 -14.03
CA PRO A 225 -1.25 3.32 -13.79
C PRO A 225 -2.03 3.89 -12.61
N MET A 226 -1.34 4.54 -11.66
CA MET A 226 -1.91 5.18 -10.46
C MET A 226 -1.76 6.70 -10.48
N SER A 227 -1.55 7.29 -11.64
CA SER A 227 -1.33 8.73 -11.84
C SER A 227 -2.62 9.53 -12.10
N ALA A 228 -3.78 8.87 -12.25
CA ALA A 228 -5.03 9.56 -12.57
C ALA A 228 -5.48 10.47 -11.41
N GLY A 229 -5.60 11.77 -11.68
CA GLY A 229 -5.98 12.78 -10.70
C GLY A 229 -4.83 13.25 -9.79
N THR A 230 -3.60 12.79 -10.02
CA THR A 230 -2.41 13.21 -9.29
C THR A 230 -1.32 13.71 -10.24
N PRO A 231 -0.39 14.56 -9.79
CA PRO A 231 0.75 14.98 -10.59
C PRO A 231 1.87 13.91 -10.62
N PHE A 232 1.73 12.80 -9.90
CA PHE A 232 2.77 11.80 -9.68
C PHE A 232 2.84 10.76 -10.79
N ALA A 233 4.01 10.13 -10.94
CA ALA A 233 4.28 9.04 -11.88
C ALA A 233 4.09 7.66 -11.24
N ASN A 234 3.09 7.49 -10.39
CA ASN A 234 2.90 6.25 -9.63
C ASN A 234 2.28 5.15 -10.49
N VAL A 235 2.81 3.93 -10.35
CA VAL A 235 2.31 2.71 -10.97
C VAL A 235 2.17 1.63 -9.89
N LEU A 236 1.06 0.90 -9.89
CA LEU A 236 0.88 -0.30 -9.08
C LEU A 236 1.22 -1.52 -9.95
N LEU A 237 2.22 -2.27 -9.55
CA LEU A 237 2.53 -3.57 -10.11
C LEU A 237 1.73 -4.62 -9.33
N VAL A 238 0.78 -5.25 -10.02
CA VAL A 238 0.01 -6.37 -9.51
C VAL A 238 0.73 -7.62 -9.96
N ALA A 239 1.48 -8.24 -9.06
CA ALA A 239 2.34 -9.35 -9.37
C ALA A 239 1.78 -10.66 -8.78
N ARG A 240 1.78 -11.74 -9.57
CA ARG A 240 1.37 -13.08 -9.14
C ARG A 240 2.57 -13.99 -9.08
N ARG A 241 2.70 -14.73 -8.00
CA ARG A 241 3.76 -15.73 -7.85
C ARG A 241 3.51 -16.86 -8.86
N GLY A 242 4.50 -17.12 -9.72
CA GLY A 242 4.49 -18.23 -10.65
C GLY A 242 4.43 -19.60 -9.95
N ALA A 243 4.13 -20.63 -10.71
CA ALA A 243 4.13 -22.02 -10.24
C ALA A 243 5.55 -22.50 -9.87
#